data_39119f607affd75ec02f7aa4b56d9b4d
#
_entry.id   39119f607affd75ec02f7aa4b56d9b4d
#
_cell.length_a   1.000
_cell.length_b   1.000
_cell.length_c   1.000
_cell.angle_alpha   90.00
_cell.angle_beta   90.00
_cell.angle_gamma   90.00
#
_symmetry.space_group_name_H-M   'P 1'
#
loop_
_entity.id
_entity.type
_entity.pdbx_description
1 polymer ?
#
loop_
_entity_poly.entity_id
_entity_poly.type
_entity_poly.pdbx_seq_one_letter_code
_entity_poly.pdbx_strand_id
1 'polypeptide(L)'
;MKTYAFQKPGGIENLRVSDAPDCGRPSAGDIKVRVKASSLNGHDLNVVKGILPVVEGRVLLTDCAGVVEEIGEGVTGLLAGDTVVSTFFPYWEDGDAVIANFESTPGDGIDGYASEVVIRPAHFFTKAPAGWSFEEVATLPTAGLTAFRALVIEGRVSAGQDVLLLGTGGVSILALQMAKALGARVTITSSSDEKLANAQKLGADHVLNYRTGKDWAQQVLDFTDGKGVDLTLETGGPGTLPHSICATRIGGRIVLVGVLTGTAGQVPTVAIMARQQRLCGITVGSRRQQKEMVRALVEWGLRPHISSVFAFAQLREAMRFQDSGNHFGKIVITF
;
A
#
# COMPACT_ATOMS: atom_id res chain seq x y z
N MET A 1 -15.63 -11.99 -20.63
CA MET A 1 -15.29 -10.94 -19.66
C MET A 1 -14.01 -10.21 -20.09
N LYS A 2 -13.83 -8.95 -19.70
CA LYS A 2 -12.63 -8.18 -20.01
C LYS A 2 -11.54 -8.42 -18.98
N THR A 3 -10.27 -8.42 -19.43
CA THR A 3 -9.11 -8.62 -18.57
C THR A 3 -7.87 -7.86 -19.10
N TYR A 4 -6.93 -7.53 -18.21
CA TYR A 4 -5.58 -7.11 -18.57
C TYR A 4 -4.57 -8.14 -18.05
N ALA A 5 -3.74 -8.63 -18.94
CA ALA A 5 -2.69 -9.58 -18.62
C ALA A 5 -1.32 -9.05 -19.04
N PHE A 6 -0.29 -9.49 -18.34
CA PHE A 6 1.10 -9.17 -18.66
C PHE A 6 1.49 -9.71 -20.04
N GLN A 7 2.15 -8.86 -20.81
CA GLN A 7 2.69 -9.21 -22.14
C GLN A 7 4.18 -8.85 -22.18
N LYS A 8 4.99 -9.81 -22.56
CA LYS A 8 6.44 -9.57 -22.75
C LYS A 8 6.69 -8.57 -23.88
N PRO A 9 7.72 -7.72 -23.74
CA PRO A 9 8.72 -7.66 -22.66
C PRO A 9 8.27 -6.85 -21.43
N GLY A 10 7.01 -6.52 -21.28
CA GLY A 10 6.48 -5.55 -20.33
C GLY A 10 6.43 -4.15 -20.93
N GLY A 11 6.03 -3.17 -20.10
CA GLY A 11 5.90 -1.76 -20.49
C GLY A 11 4.46 -1.29 -20.49
N ILE A 12 4.25 -0.07 -19.99
CA ILE A 12 2.91 0.55 -19.88
C ILE A 12 2.22 0.61 -21.26
N GLU A 13 2.99 0.87 -22.31
CA GLU A 13 2.47 0.99 -23.67
C GLU A 13 1.97 -0.33 -24.27
N ASN A 14 2.39 -1.46 -23.68
CA ASN A 14 1.98 -2.79 -24.10
C ASN A 14 0.68 -3.26 -23.43
N LEU A 15 0.16 -2.51 -22.45
CA LEU A 15 -1.10 -2.84 -21.81
C LEU A 15 -2.25 -2.83 -22.84
N ARG A 16 -2.96 -3.95 -22.93
CA ARG A 16 -4.13 -4.12 -23.77
C ARG A 16 -5.20 -4.86 -23.00
N VAL A 17 -6.44 -4.37 -23.11
CA VAL A 17 -7.59 -5.15 -22.68
C VAL A 17 -7.80 -6.28 -23.66
N SER A 18 -8.11 -7.45 -23.16
CA SER A 18 -8.47 -8.64 -23.95
C SER A 18 -9.76 -9.26 -23.45
N ASP A 19 -10.36 -10.08 -24.29
CA ASP A 19 -11.49 -10.90 -23.90
C ASP A 19 -11.00 -12.23 -23.32
N ALA A 20 -11.51 -12.56 -22.14
CA ALA A 20 -11.30 -13.85 -21.49
C ALA A 20 -12.65 -14.61 -21.45
N PRO A 21 -12.63 -15.96 -21.47
CA PRO A 21 -13.83 -16.77 -21.27
C PRO A 21 -14.48 -16.51 -19.91
N ASP A 22 -15.74 -16.91 -19.75
CA ASP A 22 -16.38 -16.94 -18.43
C ASP A 22 -15.60 -17.89 -17.50
N CYS A 23 -15.41 -17.47 -16.26
CA CYS A 23 -14.72 -18.26 -15.26
C CYS A 23 -15.53 -19.44 -14.70
N GLY A 24 -16.82 -19.57 -15.09
CA GLY A 24 -17.70 -20.66 -14.65
C GLY A 24 -18.19 -20.50 -13.21
N ARG A 25 -18.38 -21.63 -12.52
CA ARG A 25 -18.84 -21.68 -11.12
C ARG A 25 -17.69 -21.97 -10.16
N PRO A 26 -17.77 -21.46 -8.91
CA PRO A 26 -16.75 -21.73 -7.91
C PRO A 26 -16.75 -23.20 -7.48
N SER A 27 -15.57 -23.77 -7.30
CA SER A 27 -15.35 -25.09 -6.71
C SER A 27 -15.54 -25.06 -5.18
N ALA A 28 -15.47 -26.22 -4.52
CA ALA A 28 -15.50 -26.28 -3.06
C ALA A 28 -14.38 -25.42 -2.45
N GLY A 29 -14.72 -24.58 -1.47
CA GLY A 29 -13.80 -23.64 -0.82
C GLY A 29 -13.57 -22.33 -1.56
N ASP A 30 -14.01 -22.19 -2.82
CA ASP A 30 -13.84 -20.99 -3.64
C ASP A 30 -15.06 -20.06 -3.57
N ILE A 31 -14.84 -18.80 -3.93
CA ILE A 31 -15.89 -17.81 -4.17
C ILE A 31 -15.72 -17.16 -5.52
N LYS A 32 -16.84 -16.81 -6.16
CA LYS A 32 -16.90 -15.99 -7.37
C LYS A 32 -17.14 -14.55 -6.96
N VAL A 33 -16.23 -13.66 -7.34
CA VAL A 33 -16.27 -12.24 -6.98
C VAL A 33 -16.35 -11.40 -8.25
N ARG A 34 -17.38 -10.56 -8.32
CA ARG A 34 -17.42 -9.46 -9.28
C ARG A 34 -16.56 -8.33 -8.78
N VAL A 35 -15.47 -8.08 -9.48
CA VAL A 35 -14.57 -6.95 -9.18
C VAL A 35 -15.29 -5.64 -9.45
N LYS A 36 -15.23 -4.70 -8.53
CA LYS A 36 -15.83 -3.37 -8.64
C LYS A 36 -14.78 -2.26 -8.66
N ALA A 37 -13.69 -2.47 -7.92
CA ALA A 37 -12.56 -1.56 -7.94
C ALA A 37 -11.26 -2.31 -7.64
N SER A 38 -10.17 -1.76 -8.15
CA SER A 38 -8.79 -2.11 -7.79
C SER A 38 -8.02 -0.82 -7.51
N SER A 39 -6.84 -0.92 -6.89
CA SER A 39 -6.00 0.25 -6.68
C SER A 39 -4.55 0.00 -7.08
N LEU A 40 -3.89 1.02 -7.63
CA LEU A 40 -2.54 0.89 -8.13
C LEU A 40 -1.49 1.03 -7.02
N ASN A 41 -0.47 0.17 -7.07
CA ASN A 41 0.67 0.15 -6.17
C ASN A 41 1.99 0.24 -6.97
N GLY A 42 3.08 0.64 -6.32
CA GLY A 42 4.41 0.60 -6.94
C GLY A 42 4.80 -0.80 -7.40
N HIS A 43 4.31 -1.84 -6.69
CA HIS A 43 4.47 -3.24 -7.05
C HIS A 43 3.85 -3.55 -8.42
N ASP A 44 2.57 -3.15 -8.64
CA ASP A 44 1.88 -3.34 -9.91
C ASP A 44 2.60 -2.65 -11.07
N LEU A 45 3.11 -1.43 -10.83
CA LEU A 45 3.88 -0.69 -11.83
C LEU A 45 5.19 -1.42 -12.20
N ASN A 46 5.89 -1.99 -11.23
CA ASN A 46 7.12 -2.77 -11.46
C ASN A 46 6.82 -4.07 -12.23
N VAL A 47 5.69 -4.72 -11.95
CA VAL A 47 5.20 -5.87 -12.72
C VAL A 47 4.94 -5.45 -14.17
N VAL A 48 4.14 -4.41 -14.38
CA VAL A 48 3.78 -3.91 -15.73
C VAL A 48 5.02 -3.52 -16.52
N LYS A 49 6.02 -2.90 -15.89
CA LYS A 49 7.29 -2.53 -16.54
C LYS A 49 8.20 -3.72 -16.84
N GLY A 50 7.88 -4.91 -16.35
CA GLY A 50 8.75 -6.10 -16.50
C GLY A 50 10.02 -6.04 -15.65
N ILE A 51 10.04 -5.20 -14.60
CA ILE A 51 11.14 -5.13 -13.63
C ILE A 51 11.13 -6.39 -12.74
N LEU A 52 9.94 -6.85 -12.38
CA LEU A 52 9.75 -8.11 -11.68
C LEU A 52 9.56 -9.26 -12.68
N PRO A 53 10.12 -10.46 -12.42
CA PRO A 53 10.01 -11.61 -13.32
C PRO A 53 8.60 -12.20 -13.27
N VAL A 54 7.76 -11.84 -14.23
CA VAL A 54 6.37 -12.30 -14.35
C VAL A 54 6.18 -13.14 -15.60
N VAL A 55 5.33 -14.17 -15.52
CA VAL A 55 5.03 -15.05 -16.64
C VAL A 55 4.08 -14.36 -17.64
N GLU A 56 4.25 -14.68 -18.92
CA GLU A 56 3.33 -14.23 -19.99
C GLU A 56 1.90 -14.66 -19.68
N GLY A 57 0.95 -13.76 -19.90
CA GLY A 57 -0.47 -14.01 -19.66
C GLY A 57 -0.94 -13.86 -18.21
N ARG A 58 -0.06 -13.51 -17.27
CA ARG A 58 -0.44 -13.23 -15.87
C ARG A 58 -1.46 -12.10 -15.79
N VAL A 59 -2.64 -12.36 -15.22
CA VAL A 59 -3.63 -11.30 -14.95
C VAL A 59 -3.05 -10.34 -13.93
N LEU A 60 -3.10 -9.04 -14.24
CA LEU A 60 -2.45 -7.98 -13.47
C LEU A 60 -3.27 -7.56 -12.23
N LEU A 61 -2.72 -6.62 -11.46
CA LEU A 61 -3.28 -5.93 -10.29
C LEU A 61 -3.44 -6.81 -9.05
N THR A 62 -2.95 -6.24 -7.94
CA THR A 62 -2.85 -6.93 -6.65
C THR A 62 -4.05 -6.70 -5.75
N ASP A 63 -4.63 -5.50 -5.81
CA ASP A 63 -5.72 -5.08 -4.94
C ASP A 63 -7.08 -5.34 -5.59
N CYS A 64 -8.09 -5.71 -4.78
CA CYS A 64 -9.46 -5.90 -5.23
C CYS A 64 -10.46 -5.51 -4.13
N ALA A 65 -11.48 -4.76 -4.53
CA ALA A 65 -12.76 -4.64 -3.84
C ALA A 65 -13.86 -5.16 -4.76
N GLY A 66 -14.75 -6.00 -4.25
CA GLY A 66 -15.79 -6.59 -5.08
C GLY A 66 -16.97 -7.14 -4.28
N VAL A 67 -17.90 -7.73 -4.99
CA VAL A 67 -19.09 -8.37 -4.42
C VAL A 67 -19.03 -9.87 -4.70
N VAL A 68 -19.28 -10.68 -3.70
CA VAL A 68 -19.43 -12.13 -3.83
C VAL A 68 -20.70 -12.42 -4.62
N GLU A 69 -20.57 -13.05 -5.80
CA GLU A 69 -21.73 -13.48 -6.60
C GLU A 69 -22.19 -14.89 -6.24
N GLU A 70 -21.24 -15.80 -6.09
CA GLU A 70 -21.50 -17.20 -5.79
C GLU A 70 -20.47 -17.71 -4.77
N ILE A 71 -20.87 -18.70 -3.97
CA ILE A 71 -19.98 -19.41 -3.03
C ILE A 71 -19.95 -20.89 -3.38
N GLY A 72 -18.79 -21.51 -3.33
CA GLY A 72 -18.60 -22.95 -3.45
C GLY A 72 -18.97 -23.69 -2.18
N GLU A 73 -19.07 -24.99 -2.27
CA GLU A 73 -19.36 -25.88 -1.13
C GLU A 73 -18.29 -25.68 -0.03
N GLY A 74 -18.73 -25.72 1.25
CA GLY A 74 -17.84 -25.62 2.41
C GLY A 74 -17.35 -24.21 2.75
N VAL A 75 -17.65 -23.18 1.96
CA VAL A 75 -17.30 -21.79 2.29
C VAL A 75 -18.09 -21.33 3.51
N THR A 76 -17.38 -20.80 4.51
CA THR A 76 -17.97 -20.24 5.73
C THR A 76 -17.53 -18.78 5.93
N GLY A 77 -18.37 -18.00 6.60
CA GLY A 77 -18.05 -16.61 6.96
C GLY A 77 -18.23 -15.58 5.84
N LEU A 78 -18.48 -16.01 4.59
CA LEU A 78 -18.86 -15.15 3.46
C LEU A 78 -20.16 -15.66 2.85
N LEU A 79 -20.97 -14.74 2.34
CA LEU A 79 -22.25 -15.01 1.67
C LEU A 79 -22.30 -14.29 0.33
N ALA A 80 -23.13 -14.78 -0.60
CA ALA A 80 -23.47 -14.03 -1.81
C ALA A 80 -24.06 -12.66 -1.42
N GLY A 81 -23.61 -11.61 -2.08
CA GLY A 81 -23.93 -10.21 -1.76
C GLY A 81 -22.97 -9.53 -0.79
N ASP A 82 -22.10 -10.26 -0.09
CA ASP A 82 -21.08 -9.65 0.77
C ASP A 82 -20.10 -8.80 -0.07
N THR A 83 -19.79 -7.61 0.43
CA THR A 83 -18.65 -6.82 -0.08
C THR A 83 -17.37 -7.35 0.55
N VAL A 84 -16.39 -7.62 -0.30
CA VAL A 84 -15.11 -8.21 0.09
C VAL A 84 -13.93 -7.40 -0.43
N VAL A 85 -12.81 -7.54 0.28
CA VAL A 85 -11.51 -6.95 -0.06
C VAL A 85 -10.45 -8.05 -0.10
N SER A 86 -9.59 -8.04 -1.13
CA SER A 86 -8.51 -9.02 -1.30
C SER A 86 -7.45 -8.91 -0.20
N THR A 87 -6.61 -9.94 -0.08
CA THR A 87 -5.40 -9.92 0.72
C THR A 87 -4.17 -9.94 -0.18
N PHE A 88 -3.12 -9.21 0.19
CA PHE A 88 -1.87 -9.18 -0.58
C PHE A 88 -1.14 -10.53 -0.49
N PHE A 89 -1.05 -11.09 0.72
CA PHE A 89 -0.48 -12.42 0.98
C PHE A 89 -1.59 -13.37 1.45
N PRO A 90 -2.30 -14.03 0.52
CA PRO A 90 -3.48 -14.83 0.87
C PRO A 90 -3.17 -16.05 1.76
N TYR A 91 -1.92 -16.53 1.77
CA TYR A 91 -1.49 -17.66 2.59
C TYR A 91 -0.82 -17.24 3.92
N TRP A 92 -0.76 -15.94 4.21
CA TRP A 92 -0.32 -15.47 5.53
C TRP A 92 -1.53 -15.09 6.39
N GLU A 93 -2.07 -16.10 7.06
CA GLU A 93 -3.27 -15.89 7.91
C GLU A 93 -2.95 -15.05 9.15
N ASP A 94 -1.88 -15.40 9.90
CA ASP A 94 -1.50 -14.79 11.18
C ASP A 94 -0.03 -15.09 11.54
N GLY A 95 0.43 -14.53 12.68
CA GLY A 95 1.74 -14.80 13.26
C GLY A 95 2.88 -14.07 12.58
N ASP A 96 4.09 -14.60 12.79
CA ASP A 96 5.32 -14.04 12.23
C ASP A 96 5.34 -14.08 10.70
N ALA A 97 6.12 -13.18 10.09
CA ALA A 97 6.29 -13.13 8.64
C ALA A 97 7.06 -14.37 8.16
N VAL A 98 6.39 -15.21 7.40
CA VAL A 98 6.95 -16.44 6.85
C VAL A 98 7.08 -16.43 5.33
N ILE A 99 6.55 -15.39 4.67
CA ILE A 99 6.55 -15.24 3.22
C ILE A 99 7.72 -14.33 2.84
N ALA A 100 8.67 -14.88 2.08
CA ALA A 100 9.89 -14.18 1.66
C ALA A 100 9.88 -13.75 0.18
N ASN A 101 8.85 -14.11 -0.60
CA ASN A 101 8.74 -13.84 -2.03
C ASN A 101 7.30 -13.50 -2.43
N PHE A 102 7.09 -13.23 -3.72
CA PHE A 102 5.78 -12.87 -4.27
C PHE A 102 5.10 -14.01 -5.05
N GLU A 103 5.58 -15.27 -4.94
CA GLU A 103 5.08 -16.40 -5.72
C GLU A 103 3.58 -16.70 -5.53
N SER A 104 2.99 -16.28 -4.42
CA SER A 104 1.57 -16.39 -4.14
C SER A 104 0.83 -15.07 -4.14
N THR A 105 1.50 -13.97 -4.55
CA THR A 105 0.88 -12.64 -4.59
C THR A 105 0.05 -12.49 -5.86
N PRO A 106 -1.23 -12.08 -5.76
CA PRO A 106 -2.04 -11.78 -6.92
C PRO A 106 -1.42 -10.67 -7.78
N GLY A 107 -1.48 -10.85 -9.10
CA GLY A 107 -0.92 -9.91 -10.08
C GLY A 107 0.58 -10.09 -10.36
N ASP A 108 1.25 -10.95 -9.60
CA ASP A 108 2.66 -11.31 -9.77
C ASP A 108 2.82 -12.84 -9.85
N GLY A 109 2.98 -13.54 -8.73
CA GLY A 109 3.16 -14.99 -8.70
C GLY A 109 1.93 -15.78 -9.12
N ILE A 110 0.74 -15.28 -8.86
CA ILE A 110 -0.56 -15.85 -9.30
C ILE A 110 -1.38 -14.78 -10.01
N ASP A 111 -2.45 -15.19 -10.70
CA ASP A 111 -3.34 -14.26 -11.38
C ASP A 111 -3.98 -13.26 -10.43
N GLY A 112 -3.90 -11.98 -10.81
CA GLY A 112 -4.43 -10.86 -10.08
C GLY A 112 -5.92 -10.57 -10.35
N TYR A 113 -6.25 -9.30 -10.19
CA TYR A 113 -7.63 -8.82 -10.17
C TYR A 113 -7.96 -7.85 -11.30
N ALA A 114 -7.10 -7.70 -12.31
CA ALA A 114 -7.42 -6.93 -13.52
C ALA A 114 -8.38 -7.70 -14.45
N SER A 115 -9.52 -8.12 -13.90
CA SER A 115 -10.58 -8.87 -14.60
C SER A 115 -11.94 -8.52 -13.99
N GLU A 116 -13.00 -8.48 -14.82
CA GLU A 116 -14.35 -8.16 -14.35
C GLU A 116 -14.89 -9.12 -13.29
N VAL A 117 -14.49 -10.40 -13.38
CA VAL A 117 -14.90 -11.45 -12.45
C VAL A 117 -13.71 -12.37 -12.18
N VAL A 118 -13.57 -12.82 -10.94
CA VAL A 118 -12.57 -13.79 -10.54
C VAL A 118 -13.18 -14.92 -9.69
N ILE A 119 -12.62 -16.12 -9.77
CA ILE A 119 -12.87 -17.21 -8.82
C ILE A 119 -11.57 -17.44 -8.06
N ARG A 120 -11.63 -17.41 -6.72
CA ARG A 120 -10.49 -17.59 -5.81
C ARG A 120 -10.94 -18.29 -4.53
N PRO A 121 -10.02 -18.95 -3.83
CA PRO A 121 -10.29 -19.46 -2.49
C PRO A 121 -10.83 -18.36 -1.56
N ALA A 122 -11.84 -18.67 -0.76
CA ALA A 122 -12.51 -17.69 0.10
C ALA A 122 -11.55 -16.98 1.07
N HIS A 123 -10.46 -17.65 1.49
CA HIS A 123 -9.45 -17.06 2.36
C HIS A 123 -8.59 -15.96 1.71
N PHE A 124 -8.67 -15.79 0.38
CA PHE A 124 -8.03 -14.67 -0.32
C PHE A 124 -8.72 -13.33 -0.03
N PHE A 125 -9.85 -13.36 0.64
CA PHE A 125 -10.64 -12.18 0.92
C PHE A 125 -10.97 -12.04 2.41
N THR A 126 -11.22 -10.80 2.82
CA THR A 126 -11.86 -10.45 4.09
C THR A 126 -13.11 -9.63 3.81
N LYS A 127 -14.05 -9.56 4.77
CA LYS A 127 -15.19 -8.64 4.65
C LYS A 127 -14.72 -7.20 4.64
N ALA A 128 -15.27 -6.41 3.73
CA ALA A 128 -15.08 -4.98 3.68
C ALA A 128 -15.85 -4.27 4.80
N PRO A 129 -15.44 -3.04 5.19
CA PRO A 129 -16.23 -2.20 6.10
C PRO A 129 -17.59 -1.88 5.51
N ALA A 130 -18.65 -1.97 6.30
CA ALA A 130 -20.00 -1.64 5.86
C ALA A 130 -20.12 -0.15 5.51
N GLY A 131 -20.79 0.15 4.39
CA GLY A 131 -21.06 1.53 3.95
C GLY A 131 -19.86 2.28 3.37
N TRP A 132 -18.78 1.57 3.05
CA TRP A 132 -17.65 2.13 2.29
C TRP A 132 -17.86 1.93 0.79
N SER A 133 -17.36 2.87 -0.01
CA SER A 133 -17.33 2.69 -1.46
C SER A 133 -16.30 1.62 -1.86
N PHE A 134 -16.45 1.02 -3.03
CA PHE A 134 -15.48 0.04 -3.54
C PHE A 134 -14.11 0.66 -3.77
N GLU A 135 -14.11 1.95 -4.15
CA GLU A 135 -12.89 2.73 -4.35
C GLU A 135 -12.10 2.87 -3.04
N GLU A 136 -12.78 3.22 -1.94
CA GLU A 136 -12.16 3.29 -0.62
C GLU A 136 -11.62 1.92 -0.18
N VAL A 137 -12.43 0.88 -0.32
CA VAL A 137 -12.08 -0.50 0.06
C VAL A 137 -10.88 -1.00 -0.74
N ALA A 138 -10.79 -0.72 -2.04
CA ALA A 138 -9.69 -1.16 -2.89
C ALA A 138 -8.32 -0.60 -2.46
N THR A 139 -8.26 0.49 -1.70
CA THR A 139 -6.99 1.08 -1.25
C THR A 139 -6.36 0.36 -0.07
N LEU A 140 -7.08 -0.55 0.56
CA LEU A 140 -6.71 -1.16 1.84
C LEU A 140 -5.67 -2.29 1.75
N PRO A 141 -5.73 -3.25 0.77
CA PRO A 141 -4.94 -4.47 0.83
C PRO A 141 -3.43 -4.24 0.89
N THR A 142 -2.90 -3.40 0.01
CA THR A 142 -1.46 -3.15 -0.06
C THR A 142 -1.07 -1.91 0.74
N ALA A 143 -1.49 -0.72 0.33
CA ALA A 143 -1.03 0.52 0.92
C ALA A 143 -1.60 0.76 2.32
N GLY A 144 -2.89 0.49 2.53
CA GLY A 144 -3.54 0.64 3.83
C GLY A 144 -2.91 -0.28 4.87
N LEU A 145 -2.78 -1.57 4.54
CA LEU A 145 -2.21 -2.56 5.46
C LEU A 145 -0.73 -2.30 5.75
N THR A 146 0.05 -1.86 4.75
CA THR A 146 1.45 -1.44 4.97
C THR A 146 1.53 -0.27 5.95
N ALA A 147 0.71 0.76 5.77
CA ALA A 147 0.67 1.92 6.65
C ALA A 147 0.26 1.53 8.08
N PHE A 148 -0.79 0.73 8.21
CA PHE A 148 -1.27 0.23 9.51
C PHE A 148 -0.21 -0.60 10.22
N ARG A 149 0.38 -1.58 9.55
CA ARG A 149 1.44 -2.41 10.13
C ARG A 149 2.62 -1.56 10.56
N ALA A 150 3.06 -0.62 9.72
CA ALA A 150 4.18 0.25 10.03
C ALA A 150 3.94 1.12 11.27
N LEU A 151 2.73 1.68 11.43
CA LEU A 151 2.41 2.59 12.53
C LEU A 151 2.03 1.83 13.81
N VAL A 152 1.13 0.84 13.69
CA VAL A 152 0.49 0.20 14.85
C VAL A 152 1.28 -1.01 15.34
N ILE A 153 1.66 -1.91 14.45
CA ILE A 153 2.28 -3.19 14.83
C ILE A 153 3.77 -2.99 15.13
N GLU A 154 4.52 -2.49 14.15
CA GLU A 154 5.98 -2.31 14.28
C GLU A 154 6.32 -1.01 15.00
N GLY A 155 5.65 0.07 14.64
CA GLY A 155 5.87 1.42 15.14
C GLY A 155 5.39 1.61 16.58
N ARG A 156 4.26 1.00 16.93
CA ARG A 156 3.56 1.18 18.20
C ARG A 156 3.34 2.65 18.53
N VAL A 157 2.90 3.39 17.49
CA VAL A 157 2.66 4.83 17.60
C VAL A 157 1.54 5.11 18.60
N SER A 158 1.76 6.10 19.44
CA SER A 158 0.79 6.58 20.41
C SER A 158 0.66 8.11 20.37
N ALA A 159 -0.38 8.63 21.00
CA ALA A 159 -0.65 10.06 21.03
C ALA A 159 0.55 10.87 21.56
N GLY A 160 0.80 12.01 20.92
CA GLY A 160 1.89 12.92 21.25
C GLY A 160 3.27 12.53 20.69
N GLN A 161 3.41 11.35 20.08
CA GLN A 161 4.66 10.97 19.40
C GLN A 161 4.83 11.68 18.07
N ASP A 162 6.09 11.86 17.66
CA ASP A 162 6.49 12.44 16.40
C ASP A 162 6.72 11.35 15.35
N VAL A 163 6.08 11.51 14.19
CA VAL A 163 6.17 10.58 13.05
C VAL A 163 6.66 11.32 11.80
N LEU A 164 7.68 10.78 11.15
CA LEU A 164 8.17 11.25 9.86
C LEU A 164 7.70 10.31 8.74
N LEU A 165 7.06 10.89 7.72
CA LEU A 165 6.59 10.18 6.52
C LEU A 165 7.34 10.69 5.30
N LEU A 166 7.94 9.77 4.54
CA LEU A 166 8.65 10.15 3.31
C LEU A 166 7.73 10.06 2.09
N GLY A 167 7.64 11.16 1.33
CA GLY A 167 6.83 11.24 0.12
C GLY A 167 5.33 11.36 0.38
N THR A 168 4.55 11.50 -0.70
CA THR A 168 3.09 11.71 -0.70
C THR A 168 2.36 10.68 -1.57
N GLY A 169 2.91 9.47 -1.65
CA GLY A 169 2.28 8.32 -2.32
C GLY A 169 1.23 7.64 -1.43
N GLY A 170 0.67 6.55 -1.94
CA GLY A 170 -0.44 5.86 -1.30
C GLY A 170 -0.19 5.44 0.15
N VAL A 171 0.96 4.85 0.46
CA VAL A 171 1.30 4.42 1.82
C VAL A 171 1.44 5.63 2.76
N SER A 172 2.18 6.66 2.34
CA SER A 172 2.47 7.82 3.19
C SER A 172 1.22 8.66 3.49
N ILE A 173 0.30 8.81 2.53
CA ILE A 173 -0.94 9.58 2.76
C ILE A 173 -1.92 8.79 3.65
N LEU A 174 -2.03 7.48 3.49
CA LEU A 174 -2.81 6.65 4.42
C LEU A 174 -2.17 6.63 5.82
N ALA A 175 -0.82 6.58 5.89
CA ALA A 175 -0.10 6.68 7.16
C ALA A 175 -0.31 8.05 7.83
N LEU A 176 -0.33 9.15 7.07
CA LEU A 176 -0.67 10.48 7.61
C LEU A 176 -2.03 10.46 8.30
N GLN A 177 -3.05 10.00 7.58
CA GLN A 177 -4.41 9.94 8.12
C GLN A 177 -4.50 9.05 9.39
N MET A 178 -3.87 7.86 9.36
CA MET A 178 -3.84 6.94 10.51
C MET A 178 -3.04 7.51 11.69
N ALA A 179 -1.87 8.12 11.44
CA ALA A 179 -1.06 8.73 12.50
C ALA A 179 -1.79 9.88 13.18
N LYS A 180 -2.54 10.69 12.42
CA LYS A 180 -3.39 11.75 13.00
C LYS A 180 -4.53 11.16 13.83
N ALA A 181 -5.17 10.08 13.38
CA ALA A 181 -6.19 9.37 14.17
C ALA A 181 -5.63 8.79 15.48
N LEU A 182 -4.35 8.38 15.50
CA LEU A 182 -3.64 7.93 16.68
C LEU A 182 -3.18 9.10 17.61
N GLY A 183 -3.39 10.36 17.21
CA GLY A 183 -2.97 11.54 17.98
C GLY A 183 -1.50 11.89 17.86
N ALA A 184 -0.79 11.41 16.85
CA ALA A 184 0.60 11.74 16.59
C ALA A 184 0.77 13.12 15.94
N ARG A 185 1.97 13.72 16.12
CA ARG A 185 2.43 14.86 15.31
C ARG A 185 3.14 14.32 14.09
N VAL A 186 2.75 14.80 12.92
CA VAL A 186 3.24 14.26 11.65
C VAL A 186 4.04 15.29 10.87
N THR A 187 5.28 14.92 10.56
CA THR A 187 6.10 15.58 9.54
C THR A 187 6.06 14.76 8.25
N ILE A 188 5.80 15.40 7.11
CA ILE A 188 5.79 14.71 5.81
C ILE A 188 6.67 15.44 4.81
N THR A 189 7.37 14.68 3.97
CA THR A 189 8.24 15.23 2.92
C THR A 189 7.64 15.07 1.53
N SER A 190 7.95 15.99 0.62
CA SER A 190 7.61 15.88 -0.80
C SER A 190 8.60 16.67 -1.66
N SER A 191 8.54 16.48 -2.98
CA SER A 191 9.22 17.31 -3.97
C SER A 191 8.34 18.44 -4.53
N SER A 192 7.06 18.53 -4.10
CA SER A 192 6.04 19.43 -4.62
C SER A 192 5.38 20.21 -3.50
N ASP A 193 5.43 21.53 -3.57
CA ASP A 193 4.79 22.41 -2.59
C ASP A 193 3.26 22.28 -2.62
N GLU A 194 2.67 22.03 -3.80
CA GLU A 194 1.23 21.75 -3.93
C GLU A 194 0.82 20.51 -3.13
N LYS A 195 1.59 19.41 -3.25
CA LYS A 195 1.32 18.20 -2.49
C LYS A 195 1.54 18.40 -0.99
N LEU A 196 2.51 19.22 -0.60
CA LEU A 196 2.74 19.59 0.79
C LEU A 196 1.56 20.38 1.35
N ALA A 197 1.03 21.35 0.60
CA ALA A 197 -0.17 22.09 0.99
C ALA A 197 -1.40 21.16 1.15
N ASN A 198 -1.53 20.14 0.30
CA ASN A 198 -2.59 19.15 0.43
C ASN A 198 -2.36 18.23 1.65
N ALA A 199 -1.13 17.88 1.98
CA ALA A 199 -0.82 17.12 3.19
C ALA A 199 -1.14 17.91 4.47
N GLN A 200 -0.89 19.24 4.49
CA GLN A 200 -1.31 20.12 5.59
C GLN A 200 -2.83 20.13 5.78
N LYS A 201 -3.60 20.18 4.67
CA LYS A 201 -5.07 20.09 4.74
C LYS A 201 -5.56 18.75 5.31
N LEU A 202 -4.79 17.67 5.12
CA LEU A 202 -5.06 16.36 5.72
C LEU A 202 -4.53 16.22 7.17
N GLY A 203 -3.96 17.30 7.73
CA GLY A 203 -3.55 17.35 9.13
C GLY A 203 -2.06 17.14 9.40
N ALA A 204 -1.19 17.19 8.38
CA ALA A 204 0.25 17.18 8.62
C ALA A 204 0.65 18.44 9.42
N ASP A 205 1.37 18.27 10.52
CA ASP A 205 1.78 19.36 11.40
C ASP A 205 2.97 20.12 10.82
N HIS A 206 3.88 19.40 10.15
CA HIS A 206 5.04 19.96 9.46
C HIS A 206 5.19 19.36 8.07
N VAL A 207 5.64 20.16 7.13
CA VAL A 207 5.85 19.75 5.74
C VAL A 207 7.22 20.21 5.25
N LEU A 208 7.94 19.35 4.53
CA LEU A 208 9.28 19.60 4.07
C LEU A 208 9.42 19.32 2.58
N ASN A 209 9.88 20.32 1.82
CA ASN A 209 10.26 20.12 0.44
C ASN A 209 11.74 19.76 0.35
N TYR A 210 12.04 18.47 0.08
CA TYR A 210 13.42 17.98 0.03
C TYR A 210 14.21 18.46 -1.22
N ARG A 211 13.56 19.10 -2.20
CA ARG A 211 14.25 19.71 -3.35
C ARG A 211 14.76 21.12 -3.07
N THR A 212 14.00 21.89 -2.28
CA THR A 212 14.31 23.30 -2.01
C THR A 212 14.97 23.49 -0.64
N GLY A 213 14.75 22.57 0.29
CA GLY A 213 15.35 22.56 1.62
C GLY A 213 16.76 21.99 1.62
N LYS A 214 17.70 22.66 2.33
CA LYS A 214 18.97 22.04 2.70
C LYS A 214 18.68 20.98 3.72
N ASP A 215 19.43 19.92 3.81
CA ASP A 215 19.34 18.83 4.78
C ASP A 215 17.99 18.72 5.53
N TRP A 216 17.04 17.98 4.94
CA TRP A 216 15.72 17.83 5.52
C TRP A 216 15.75 17.09 6.88
N ALA A 217 16.81 16.31 7.16
CA ALA A 217 16.95 15.65 8.46
C ALA A 217 17.22 16.68 9.58
N GLN A 218 18.03 17.73 9.29
CA GLN A 218 18.24 18.82 10.23
C GLN A 218 16.94 19.60 10.48
N GLN A 219 16.14 19.85 9.44
CA GLN A 219 14.85 20.51 9.63
C GLN A 219 13.89 19.70 10.52
N VAL A 220 13.90 18.36 10.41
CA VAL A 220 13.14 17.48 11.33
C VAL A 220 13.64 17.61 12.76
N LEU A 221 14.95 17.68 12.96
CA LEU A 221 15.52 17.94 14.30
C LEU A 221 15.08 19.29 14.84
N ASP A 222 15.08 20.34 14.01
CA ASP A 222 14.64 21.68 14.42
C ASP A 222 13.17 21.67 14.88
N PHE A 223 12.28 20.95 14.19
CA PHE A 223 10.86 20.81 14.57
C PHE A 223 10.64 19.95 15.82
N THR A 224 11.62 19.16 16.22
CA THR A 224 11.55 18.27 17.38
C THR A 224 12.48 18.68 18.51
N ASP A 225 12.90 19.96 18.55
CA ASP A 225 13.81 20.53 19.57
C ASP A 225 15.11 19.71 19.71
N GLY A 226 15.66 19.25 18.59
CA GLY A 226 16.89 18.46 18.53
C GLY A 226 16.71 16.96 18.90
N LYS A 227 15.53 16.55 19.31
CA LYS A 227 15.26 15.17 19.77
C LYS A 227 15.20 14.17 18.60
N GLY A 228 14.57 14.53 17.50
CA GLY A 228 14.22 13.66 16.39
C GLY A 228 12.89 12.93 16.61
N VAL A 229 12.35 12.34 15.52
CA VAL A 229 11.04 11.67 15.55
C VAL A 229 11.09 10.29 16.20
N ASP A 230 9.96 9.86 16.76
CA ASP A 230 9.81 8.52 17.37
C ASP A 230 9.81 7.42 16.33
N LEU A 231 9.18 7.68 15.18
CA LEU A 231 9.06 6.76 14.05
C LEU A 231 9.35 7.46 12.73
N THR A 232 10.13 6.83 11.85
CA THR A 232 10.22 7.16 10.44
C THR A 232 9.62 6.03 9.60
N LEU A 233 8.66 6.38 8.73
CA LEU A 233 8.18 5.51 7.65
C LEU A 233 9.07 5.73 6.42
N GLU A 234 9.96 4.79 6.15
CA GLU A 234 11.00 4.89 5.13
C GLU A 234 10.55 4.23 3.81
N THR A 235 10.31 5.04 2.80
CA THR A 235 9.87 4.59 1.46
C THR A 235 10.95 4.70 0.39
N GLY A 236 12.00 5.48 0.65
CA GLY A 236 13.05 5.77 -0.33
C GLY A 236 14.12 4.69 -0.41
N GLY A 237 14.51 4.13 0.73
CA GLY A 237 15.58 3.12 0.78
C GLY A 237 16.97 3.75 0.88
N PRO A 238 18.00 3.21 0.20
CA PRO A 238 19.38 3.54 0.46
C PRO A 238 19.74 5.03 0.28
N GLY A 239 19.08 5.74 -0.62
CA GLY A 239 19.33 7.16 -0.85
C GLY A 239 18.76 8.10 0.23
N THR A 240 17.80 7.65 1.02
CA THR A 240 17.16 8.45 2.09
C THR A 240 17.47 7.94 3.49
N LEU A 241 17.80 6.66 3.61
CA LEU A 241 18.02 5.99 4.90
C LEU A 241 19.07 6.69 5.80
N PRO A 242 20.21 7.22 5.30
CA PRO A 242 21.14 7.98 6.13
C PRO A 242 20.51 9.20 6.81
N HIS A 243 19.66 9.93 6.09
CA HIS A 243 18.93 11.07 6.63
C HIS A 243 17.84 10.64 7.63
N SER A 244 17.12 9.55 7.31
CA SER A 244 16.13 8.95 8.23
C SER A 244 16.74 8.52 9.54
N ILE A 245 17.96 7.96 9.53
CA ILE A 245 18.72 7.63 10.73
C ILE A 245 19.05 8.90 11.54
N CYS A 246 19.46 9.98 10.90
CA CYS A 246 19.72 11.25 11.56
C CYS A 246 18.46 11.90 12.16
N ALA A 247 17.36 11.89 11.40
CA ALA A 247 16.09 12.48 11.81
C ALA A 247 15.35 11.70 12.91
N THR A 248 15.63 10.40 13.04
CA THR A 248 14.99 9.54 14.06
C THR A 248 15.74 9.64 15.40
N ARG A 249 15.02 9.78 16.50
CA ARG A 249 15.59 9.93 17.83
C ARG A 249 16.41 8.71 18.29
N ILE A 250 17.16 8.89 19.38
CA ILE A 250 17.79 7.77 20.09
C ILE A 250 16.71 6.79 20.56
N GLY A 251 16.91 5.49 20.32
CA GLY A 251 15.93 4.43 20.62
C GLY A 251 14.69 4.44 19.74
N GLY A 252 14.62 5.33 18.72
CA GLY A 252 13.50 5.43 17.77
C GLY A 252 13.43 4.26 16.78
N ARG A 253 12.39 4.26 15.97
CA ARG A 253 12.13 3.20 14.99
C ARG A 253 12.13 3.74 13.56
N ILE A 254 12.69 2.96 12.65
CA ILE A 254 12.65 3.21 11.21
C ILE A 254 12.00 1.97 10.58
N VAL A 255 10.84 2.14 9.97
CA VAL A 255 10.13 1.07 9.28
C VAL A 255 10.33 1.24 7.77
N LEU A 256 11.13 0.34 7.19
CA LEU A 256 11.46 0.34 5.77
C LEU A 256 10.39 -0.42 4.99
N VAL A 257 9.68 0.29 4.12
CA VAL A 257 8.56 -0.23 3.31
C VAL A 257 8.77 -0.06 1.82
N GLY A 258 9.81 0.66 1.40
CA GLY A 258 10.07 0.95 0.00
C GLY A 258 11.54 1.22 -0.32
N VAL A 259 11.86 1.10 -1.60
CA VAL A 259 13.22 1.24 -2.14
C VAL A 259 13.24 2.14 -3.38
N LEU A 260 12.53 3.25 -3.34
CA LEU A 260 12.33 4.16 -4.49
C LEU A 260 13.63 4.78 -5.02
N THR A 261 14.70 4.83 -4.21
CA THR A 261 16.01 5.37 -4.60
C THR A 261 17.02 4.27 -4.98
N GLY A 262 16.58 3.02 -5.02
CA GLY A 262 17.43 1.87 -5.36
C GLY A 262 17.25 0.70 -4.40
N THR A 263 17.71 -0.48 -4.80
CA THR A 263 17.59 -1.74 -4.05
C THR A 263 18.81 -2.06 -3.18
N ALA A 264 19.93 -1.36 -3.38
CA ALA A 264 21.17 -1.56 -2.64
C ALA A 264 21.90 -0.22 -2.45
N GLY A 265 22.65 -0.11 -1.36
CA GLY A 265 23.45 1.08 -1.05
C GLY A 265 24.12 0.98 0.32
N GLN A 266 24.94 1.99 0.65
CA GLN A 266 25.61 2.06 1.94
C GLN A 266 24.61 2.45 3.05
N VAL A 267 24.67 1.73 4.16
CA VAL A 267 23.90 2.02 5.37
C VAL A 267 24.87 2.38 6.49
N PRO A 268 24.74 3.55 7.14
CA PRO A 268 25.62 3.97 8.23
C PRO A 268 25.32 3.17 9.53
N THR A 269 25.76 1.91 9.57
CA THR A 269 25.47 0.97 10.67
C THR A 269 25.94 1.45 12.02
N VAL A 270 27.09 2.15 12.07
CA VAL A 270 27.61 2.76 13.31
C VAL A 270 26.63 3.80 13.88
N ALA A 271 25.98 4.58 13.00
CA ALA A 271 25.00 5.58 13.44
C ALA A 271 23.75 4.92 14.03
N ILE A 272 23.25 3.82 13.43
CA ILE A 272 22.13 3.04 13.99
C ILE A 272 22.48 2.48 15.35
N MET A 273 23.69 1.89 15.47
CA MET A 273 24.18 1.32 16.73
C MET A 273 24.33 2.40 17.82
N ALA A 274 25.00 3.51 17.53
CA ALA A 274 25.22 4.59 18.49
C ALA A 274 23.91 5.24 18.95
N ARG A 275 22.91 5.33 18.07
CA ARG A 275 21.57 5.83 18.38
C ARG A 275 20.63 4.77 18.96
N GLN A 276 21.07 3.52 19.08
CA GLN A 276 20.26 2.39 19.59
C GLN A 276 18.90 2.28 18.88
N GLN A 277 18.87 2.59 17.57
CA GLN A 277 17.66 2.59 16.76
C GLN A 277 17.28 1.18 16.30
N ARG A 278 16.01 1.01 15.96
CA ARG A 278 15.48 -0.22 15.36
C ARG A 278 15.12 0.03 13.92
N LEU A 279 15.83 -0.62 13.00
CA LEU A 279 15.51 -0.66 11.59
C LEU A 279 14.77 -1.97 11.29
N CYS A 280 13.52 -1.86 10.85
CA CYS A 280 12.66 -3.00 10.56
C CYS A 280 12.16 -2.91 9.13
N GLY A 281 12.46 -3.92 8.29
CA GLY A 281 11.88 -4.06 6.96
C GLY A 281 10.53 -4.79 7.03
N ILE A 282 9.54 -4.29 6.32
CA ILE A 282 8.24 -4.95 6.20
C ILE A 282 7.76 -4.99 4.75
N THR A 283 6.96 -6.01 4.44
CA THR A 283 6.17 -6.08 3.21
C THR A 283 4.73 -6.34 3.61
N VAL A 284 3.86 -5.35 3.38
CA VAL A 284 2.42 -5.43 3.65
C VAL A 284 2.09 -6.03 5.03
N GLY A 285 1.28 -7.10 5.10
CA GLY A 285 0.88 -7.73 6.37
C GLY A 285 0.02 -8.97 6.18
N SER A 286 -0.33 -9.60 7.31
CA SER A 286 -1.17 -10.80 7.35
C SER A 286 -2.67 -10.47 7.20
N ARG A 287 -3.45 -11.52 6.89
CA ARG A 287 -4.91 -11.44 6.84
C ARG A 287 -5.53 -11.01 8.18
N ARG A 288 -4.97 -11.47 9.30
CA ARG A 288 -5.39 -11.02 10.63
C ARG A 288 -5.15 -9.54 10.82
N GLN A 289 -3.96 -9.04 10.48
CA GLN A 289 -3.63 -7.61 10.56
C GLN A 289 -4.55 -6.77 9.66
N GLN A 290 -4.96 -7.27 8.48
CA GLN A 290 -5.96 -6.60 7.65
C GLN A 290 -7.33 -6.48 8.34
N LYS A 291 -7.80 -7.54 9.00
CA LYS A 291 -9.05 -7.49 9.78
C LYS A 291 -8.96 -6.52 10.95
N GLU A 292 -7.81 -6.44 11.62
CA GLU A 292 -7.54 -5.48 12.70
C GLU A 292 -7.53 -4.05 12.17
N MET A 293 -6.85 -3.79 11.05
CA MET A 293 -6.85 -2.50 10.37
C MET A 293 -8.28 -2.05 10.02
N VAL A 294 -9.07 -2.91 9.37
CA VAL A 294 -10.46 -2.57 8.99
C VAL A 294 -11.27 -2.14 10.20
N ARG A 295 -11.17 -2.86 11.33
CA ARG A 295 -11.86 -2.47 12.58
C ARG A 295 -11.37 -1.11 13.08
N ALA A 296 -10.06 -0.91 13.16
CA ALA A 296 -9.48 0.34 13.62
C ALA A 296 -9.91 1.53 12.76
N LEU A 297 -9.91 1.39 11.43
CA LEU A 297 -10.33 2.46 10.52
C LEU A 297 -11.81 2.84 10.73
N VAL A 298 -12.67 1.85 10.96
CA VAL A 298 -14.10 2.10 11.29
C VAL A 298 -14.23 2.81 12.63
N GLU A 299 -13.53 2.36 13.67
CA GLU A 299 -13.54 2.98 15.01
C GLU A 299 -13.02 4.42 14.98
N TRP A 300 -12.00 4.70 14.18
CA TRP A 300 -11.45 6.05 13.99
C TRP A 300 -12.32 6.95 13.12
N GLY A 301 -13.34 6.41 12.46
CA GLY A 301 -14.14 7.14 11.46
C GLY A 301 -13.33 7.60 10.25
N LEU A 302 -12.21 6.92 9.95
CA LEU A 302 -11.28 7.33 8.92
C LEU A 302 -11.68 6.74 7.57
N ARG A 303 -11.70 7.60 6.53
CA ARG A 303 -11.88 7.23 5.12
C ARG A 303 -10.60 7.48 4.34
N PRO A 304 -10.15 6.53 3.51
CA PRO A 304 -8.95 6.69 2.69
C PRO A 304 -9.06 7.86 1.72
N HIS A 305 -7.99 8.67 1.64
CA HIS A 305 -7.88 9.69 0.59
C HIS A 305 -7.51 9.05 -0.76
N ILE A 306 -8.31 9.36 -1.78
CA ILE A 306 -8.14 8.89 -3.15
C ILE A 306 -7.69 10.07 -4.01
N SER A 307 -6.56 9.90 -4.71
CA SER A 307 -6.01 10.91 -5.62
C SER A 307 -6.83 11.05 -6.90
N SER A 308 -7.12 9.94 -7.53
CA SER A 308 -7.80 9.88 -8.82
C SER A 308 -8.46 8.53 -9.04
N VAL A 309 -9.55 8.55 -9.80
CA VAL A 309 -10.29 7.36 -10.21
C VAL A 309 -10.28 7.28 -11.74
N PHE A 310 -9.96 6.12 -12.28
CA PHE A 310 -9.97 5.84 -13.72
C PHE A 310 -10.87 4.64 -13.99
N ALA A 311 -11.53 4.64 -15.14
CA ALA A 311 -12.25 3.46 -15.58
C ALA A 311 -11.29 2.31 -15.96
N PHE A 312 -11.74 1.07 -15.90
CA PHE A 312 -10.94 -0.12 -16.23
C PHE A 312 -10.28 -0.02 -17.62
N ALA A 313 -11.02 0.48 -18.62
CA ALA A 313 -10.48 0.70 -19.94
C ALA A 313 -9.31 1.72 -20.01
N GLN A 314 -9.14 2.54 -18.98
CA GLN A 314 -8.11 3.58 -18.87
C GLN A 314 -6.91 3.12 -18.01
N LEU A 315 -6.73 1.81 -17.79
CA LEU A 315 -5.63 1.29 -16.95
C LEU A 315 -4.25 1.79 -17.41
N ARG A 316 -4.03 1.92 -18.73
CA ARG A 316 -2.78 2.45 -19.27
C ARG A 316 -2.54 3.91 -18.86
N GLU A 317 -3.55 4.75 -18.97
CA GLU A 317 -3.50 6.16 -18.56
C GLU A 317 -3.26 6.29 -17.08
N ALA A 318 -3.91 5.46 -16.27
CA ALA A 318 -3.71 5.41 -14.83
C ALA A 318 -2.28 5.01 -14.44
N MET A 319 -1.70 4.02 -15.14
CA MET A 319 -0.29 3.61 -14.94
C MET A 319 0.70 4.71 -15.35
N ARG A 320 0.43 5.43 -16.47
CA ARG A 320 1.24 6.61 -16.84
C ARG A 320 1.14 7.72 -15.80
N PHE A 321 -0.05 7.98 -15.27
CA PHE A 321 -0.25 8.95 -14.21
C PHE A 321 0.48 8.54 -12.94
N GLN A 322 0.47 7.26 -12.58
CA GLN A 322 1.26 6.75 -11.46
C GLN A 322 2.77 6.94 -11.69
N ASP A 323 3.26 6.58 -12.87
CA ASP A 323 4.68 6.66 -13.23
C ASP A 323 5.21 8.09 -13.28
N SER A 324 4.37 9.06 -13.64
CA SER A 324 4.74 10.49 -13.61
C SER A 324 5.01 11.00 -12.19
N GLY A 325 4.57 10.26 -11.16
CA GLY A 325 4.69 10.70 -9.76
C GLY A 325 3.78 11.88 -9.39
N ASN A 326 2.84 12.30 -10.24
CA ASN A 326 1.98 13.46 -9.98
C ASN A 326 0.81 13.19 -9.03
N HIS A 327 0.50 11.92 -8.76
CA HIS A 327 -0.55 11.54 -7.81
C HIS A 327 -0.24 11.96 -6.37
N PHE A 328 -1.30 12.19 -5.59
CA PHE A 328 -1.25 12.44 -4.15
C PHE A 328 -2.14 11.43 -3.44
N GLY A 329 -1.57 10.40 -2.83
CA GLY A 329 -2.33 9.27 -2.29
C GLY A 329 -2.57 8.15 -3.30
N LYS A 330 -3.73 7.47 -3.22
CA LYS A 330 -4.05 6.27 -4.02
C LYS A 330 -4.73 6.61 -5.34
N ILE A 331 -4.38 5.84 -6.37
CA ILE A 331 -5.06 5.81 -7.67
C ILE A 331 -5.95 4.57 -7.70
N VAL A 332 -7.19 4.71 -8.13
CA VAL A 332 -8.19 3.64 -8.16
C VAL A 332 -8.66 3.39 -9.58
N ILE A 333 -8.92 2.12 -9.90
CA ILE A 333 -9.50 1.64 -11.14
C ILE A 333 -10.90 1.10 -10.82
N THR A 334 -11.94 1.58 -11.51
CA THR A 334 -13.33 1.09 -11.40
C THR A 334 -13.72 0.22 -12.60
N PHE A 335 -14.47 -0.83 -12.35
CA PHE A 335 -14.88 -1.84 -13.34
C PHE A 335 -16.33 -1.67 -13.78
#